data_5378c333fe5a56c581da1e598c756222
#
_entry.id   5378c333fe5a56c581da1e598c756222
#
_cell.length_a   1.000
_cell.length_b   1.000
_cell.length_c   1.000
_cell.angle_alpha   90.00
_cell.angle_beta   90.00
_cell.angle_gamma   90.00
#
_symmetry.space_group_name_H-M   'P 1'
#
loop_
_entity.id
_entity.type
_entity.pdbx_description
1 polymer ?
#
loop_
_entity_poly.entity_id
_entity_poly.type
_entity_poly.pdbx_seq_one_letter_code
_entity_poly.pdbx_strand_id
1 'polypeptide(L)'
;MRADARKNRDHLLAVAGAAIAEQGVDVALRDIARRADVGLATLLRHFPTREALLDALLRTGFDELTEKACALETADAPGDALVSWLRDAVAWTTEYRGATVLMAAAIEEPESALHASCVALRAAGARLLERAQSAGVARGDLDGADLFALVAMLAWLGDQPSLAPRADHLFDVVAGAVLTGTSTVNPY
;
A
#
# COMPACT_ATOMS: atom_id res chain seq x y z
N MET A 1 -16.35 4.09 -27.83
CA MET A 1 -15.10 4.87 -27.84
C MET A 1 -14.53 5.20 -26.44
N ARG A 2 -15.25 5.96 -25.54
CA ARG A 2 -14.70 6.27 -24.19
C ARG A 2 -14.63 5.04 -23.26
N ALA A 3 -15.64 4.15 -23.31
CA ALA A 3 -15.65 2.92 -22.51
C ALA A 3 -14.56 1.93 -22.92
N ASP A 4 -14.30 1.80 -24.21
CA ASP A 4 -13.26 0.91 -24.74
C ASP A 4 -11.85 1.42 -24.37
N ALA A 5 -11.63 2.74 -24.43
CA ALA A 5 -10.37 3.36 -24.01
C ALA A 5 -10.10 3.16 -22.51
N ARG A 6 -11.16 3.25 -21.65
CA ARG A 6 -11.05 2.99 -20.22
C ARG A 6 -10.72 1.52 -19.96
N LYS A 7 -11.48 0.61 -20.57
CA LYS A 7 -11.25 -0.85 -20.43
C LYS A 7 -9.83 -1.24 -20.86
N ASN A 8 -9.32 -0.64 -21.94
CA ASN A 8 -7.97 -0.89 -22.41
C ASN A 8 -6.92 -0.33 -21.45
N ARG A 9 -7.16 0.86 -20.87
CA ARG A 9 -6.29 1.43 -19.84
C ARG A 9 -6.24 0.56 -18.59
N ASP A 10 -7.38 0.07 -18.11
CA ASP A 10 -7.47 -0.79 -16.93
C ASP A 10 -6.79 -2.14 -17.17
N HIS A 11 -6.93 -2.71 -18.38
CA HIS A 11 -6.19 -3.90 -18.78
C HIS A 11 -4.67 -3.69 -18.78
N LEU A 12 -4.20 -2.56 -19.31
CA LEU A 12 -2.78 -2.20 -19.30
C LEU A 12 -2.24 -2.07 -17.87
N LEU A 13 -2.99 -1.47 -16.94
CA LEU A 13 -2.61 -1.35 -15.54
C LEU A 13 -2.55 -2.73 -14.86
N ALA A 14 -3.52 -3.61 -15.08
CA ALA A 14 -3.51 -4.95 -14.50
C ALA A 14 -2.29 -5.76 -14.97
N VAL A 15 -1.96 -5.70 -16.29
CA VAL A 15 -0.77 -6.38 -16.85
C VAL A 15 0.52 -5.77 -16.32
N ALA A 16 0.57 -4.44 -16.19
CA ALA A 16 1.73 -3.74 -15.63
C ALA A 16 1.95 -4.13 -14.17
N GLY A 17 0.88 -4.18 -13.36
CA GLY A 17 0.94 -4.62 -11.96
C GLY A 17 1.53 -6.02 -11.83
N ALA A 18 1.01 -6.99 -12.59
CA ALA A 18 1.53 -8.35 -12.58
C ALA A 18 3.02 -8.41 -13.01
N ALA A 19 3.40 -7.64 -14.04
CA ALA A 19 4.79 -7.61 -14.50
C ALA A 19 5.75 -7.01 -13.47
N ILE A 20 5.30 -5.98 -12.76
CA ILE A 20 6.09 -5.31 -11.70
C ILE A 20 6.19 -6.19 -10.46
N ALA A 21 5.12 -6.87 -10.06
CA ALA A 21 5.14 -7.82 -8.96
C ALA A 21 6.17 -8.95 -9.20
N GLU A 22 6.29 -9.44 -10.44
CA GLU A 22 7.24 -10.49 -10.81
C GLU A 22 8.68 -9.99 -10.93
N GLN A 23 8.90 -8.81 -11.52
CA GLN A 23 10.22 -8.35 -11.97
C GLN A 23 10.71 -7.06 -11.30
N GLY A 24 9.87 -6.42 -10.49
CA GLY A 24 10.14 -5.12 -9.86
C GLY A 24 9.79 -3.94 -10.77
N VAL A 25 9.89 -2.73 -10.19
CA VAL A 25 9.51 -1.46 -10.85
C VAL A 25 10.33 -1.13 -12.10
N ASP A 26 11.48 -1.78 -12.30
CA ASP A 26 12.40 -1.54 -13.43
C ASP A 26 12.06 -2.35 -14.68
N VAL A 27 10.99 -3.16 -14.66
CA VAL A 27 10.55 -3.95 -15.82
C VAL A 27 10.38 -3.05 -17.06
N ALA A 28 10.86 -3.50 -18.23
CA ALA A 28 10.84 -2.69 -19.44
C ALA A 28 9.41 -2.44 -19.95
N LEU A 29 9.06 -1.19 -20.30
CA LEU A 29 7.74 -0.85 -20.86
C LEU A 29 7.41 -1.67 -22.13
N ARG A 30 8.43 -2.07 -22.89
CA ARG A 30 8.26 -2.93 -24.07
C ARG A 30 7.79 -4.34 -23.68
N ASP A 31 8.24 -4.86 -22.56
CA ASP A 31 7.82 -6.17 -22.06
C ASP A 31 6.39 -6.12 -21.51
N ILE A 32 6.03 -5.04 -20.84
CA ILE A 32 4.64 -4.78 -20.40
C ILE A 32 3.71 -4.69 -21.62
N ALA A 33 4.07 -3.91 -22.64
CA ALA A 33 3.27 -3.79 -23.87
C ALA A 33 3.08 -5.15 -24.56
N ARG A 34 4.14 -5.94 -24.68
CA ARG A 34 4.09 -7.30 -25.25
C ARG A 34 3.18 -8.24 -24.45
N ARG A 35 3.24 -8.21 -23.11
CA ARG A 35 2.37 -9.00 -22.24
C ARG A 35 0.90 -8.61 -22.34
N ALA A 36 0.63 -7.33 -22.59
CA ALA A 36 -0.72 -6.79 -22.77
C ALA A 36 -1.25 -6.97 -24.21
N ASP A 37 -0.48 -7.62 -25.09
CA ASP A 37 -0.79 -7.80 -26.51
C ASP A 37 -1.08 -6.47 -27.23
N VAL A 38 -0.29 -5.41 -26.92
CA VAL A 38 -0.37 -4.12 -27.59
C VAL A 38 1.00 -3.64 -28.08
N GLY A 39 1.01 -2.73 -29.06
CA GLY A 39 2.23 -2.03 -29.45
C GLY A 39 2.71 -1.05 -28.37
N LEU A 40 4.03 -0.88 -28.23
CA LEU A 40 4.61 0.11 -27.31
C LEU A 40 4.03 1.52 -27.51
N ALA A 41 3.78 1.94 -28.74
CA ALA A 41 3.15 3.23 -29.04
C ALA A 41 1.73 3.35 -28.48
N THR A 42 1.00 2.24 -28.34
CA THR A 42 -0.33 2.22 -27.72
C THR A 42 -0.22 2.39 -26.21
N LEU A 43 0.72 1.69 -25.56
CA LEU A 43 1.00 1.86 -24.13
C LEU A 43 1.41 3.31 -23.84
N LEU A 44 2.35 3.88 -24.60
CA LEU A 44 2.83 5.25 -24.43
C LEU A 44 1.76 6.33 -24.68
N ARG A 45 0.72 6.04 -25.46
CA ARG A 45 -0.45 6.94 -25.58
C ARG A 45 -1.28 6.99 -24.29
N HIS A 46 -1.36 5.90 -23.54
CA HIS A 46 -2.05 5.85 -22.26
C HIS A 46 -1.19 6.34 -21.10
N PHE A 47 0.10 6.01 -21.14
CA PHE A 47 1.09 6.31 -20.12
C PHE A 47 2.37 6.80 -20.81
N PRO A 48 2.53 8.14 -21.00
CA PRO A 48 3.60 8.72 -21.80
C PRO A 48 5.01 8.39 -21.29
N THR A 49 5.14 8.17 -19.99
CA THR A 49 6.40 7.81 -19.33
C THR A 49 6.22 6.60 -18.40
N ARG A 50 7.34 6.04 -17.96
CA ARG A 50 7.34 5.01 -16.90
C ARG A 50 6.70 5.53 -15.62
N GLU A 51 7.08 6.73 -15.22
CA GLU A 51 6.57 7.39 -14.01
C GLU A 51 5.05 7.54 -14.09
N ALA A 52 4.51 7.97 -15.22
CA ALA A 52 3.06 8.07 -15.43
C ALA A 52 2.32 6.72 -15.32
N LEU A 53 2.97 5.61 -15.73
CA LEU A 53 2.42 4.26 -15.55
C LEU A 53 2.46 3.84 -14.08
N LEU A 54 3.59 4.05 -13.41
CA LEU A 54 3.77 3.73 -12.00
C LEU A 54 2.82 4.56 -11.12
N ASP A 55 2.71 5.86 -11.36
CA ASP A 55 1.77 6.74 -10.68
C ASP A 55 0.32 6.25 -10.80
N ALA A 56 -0.08 5.87 -12.02
CA ALA A 56 -1.43 5.38 -12.24
C ALA A 56 -1.70 4.04 -11.54
N LEU A 57 -0.69 3.16 -11.50
CA LEU A 57 -0.77 1.85 -10.84
C LEU A 57 -0.87 2.01 -9.32
N LEU A 58 0.06 2.77 -8.73
CA LEU A 58 0.10 3.00 -7.29
C LEU A 58 -1.16 3.72 -6.79
N ARG A 59 -1.65 4.70 -7.56
CA ARG A 59 -2.90 5.40 -7.23
C ARG A 59 -4.07 4.44 -7.10
N THR A 60 -4.21 3.49 -8.01
CA THR A 60 -5.30 2.50 -7.95
C THR A 60 -5.25 1.72 -6.64
N GLY A 61 -4.08 1.22 -6.25
CA GLY A 61 -3.94 0.49 -4.99
C GLY A 61 -4.12 1.37 -3.74
N PHE A 62 -3.68 2.63 -3.79
CA PHE A 62 -3.92 3.57 -2.68
C PHE A 62 -5.41 3.88 -2.51
N ASP A 63 -6.13 4.06 -3.61
CA ASP A 63 -7.57 4.29 -3.60
C ASP A 63 -8.30 3.06 -3.03
N GLU A 64 -7.94 1.84 -3.43
CA GLU A 64 -8.49 0.58 -2.91
C GLU A 64 -8.23 0.40 -1.40
N LEU A 65 -6.99 0.66 -0.94
CA LEU A 65 -6.65 0.59 0.48
C LEU A 65 -7.36 1.68 1.30
N THR A 66 -7.58 2.87 0.72
CA THR A 66 -8.33 3.96 1.34
C THR A 66 -9.80 3.59 1.49
N GLU A 67 -10.43 3.05 0.43
CA GLU A 67 -11.81 2.56 0.46
C GLU A 67 -11.99 1.44 1.51
N LYS A 68 -11.03 0.52 1.58
CA LYS A 68 -11.03 -0.55 2.59
C LYS A 68 -10.93 0.00 4.01
N ALA A 69 -10.05 0.99 4.26
CA ALA A 69 -9.98 1.66 5.56
C ALA A 69 -11.31 2.29 5.94
N CYS A 70 -11.94 3.03 5.02
CA CYS A 70 -13.25 3.65 5.24
C CYS A 70 -14.33 2.60 5.58
N ALA A 71 -14.35 1.46 4.89
CA ALA A 71 -15.29 0.37 5.19
C ALA A 71 -15.06 -0.22 6.60
N LEU A 72 -13.82 -0.29 7.05
CA LEU A 72 -13.45 -0.80 8.38
C LEU A 72 -13.71 0.21 9.52
N GLU A 73 -13.94 1.49 9.22
CA GLU A 73 -14.27 2.50 10.24
C GLU A 73 -15.57 2.18 11.01
N THR A 74 -16.43 1.32 10.51
CA THR A 74 -17.67 0.90 11.17
C THR A 74 -17.60 -0.48 11.83
N ALA A 75 -16.44 -1.14 11.83
CA ALA A 75 -16.28 -2.47 12.41
C ALA A 75 -16.43 -2.47 13.93
N ASP A 76 -17.03 -3.51 14.50
CA ASP A 76 -17.28 -3.63 15.96
C ASP A 76 -15.97 -3.81 16.77
N ALA A 77 -14.93 -4.38 16.17
CA ALA A 77 -13.62 -4.63 16.78
C ALA A 77 -12.53 -3.70 16.16
N PRO A 78 -12.33 -2.48 16.71
CA PRO A 78 -11.41 -1.50 16.13
C PRO A 78 -9.94 -1.97 16.05
N GLY A 79 -9.47 -2.75 17.01
CA GLY A 79 -8.11 -3.32 16.98
C GLY A 79 -7.93 -4.31 15.85
N ASP A 80 -8.87 -5.22 15.65
CA ASP A 80 -8.83 -6.20 14.55
C ASP A 80 -8.95 -5.51 13.19
N ALA A 81 -9.79 -4.49 13.09
CA ALA A 81 -9.94 -3.66 11.89
C ALA A 81 -8.62 -2.98 11.50
N LEU A 82 -7.92 -2.37 12.46
CA LEU A 82 -6.61 -1.76 12.26
C LEU A 82 -5.58 -2.79 11.81
N VAL A 83 -5.47 -3.94 12.48
CA VAL A 83 -4.51 -4.99 12.13
C VAL A 83 -4.80 -5.59 10.76
N SER A 84 -6.07 -5.83 10.44
CA SER A 84 -6.47 -6.31 9.10
C SER A 84 -6.05 -5.35 8.01
N TRP A 85 -6.32 -4.06 8.19
CA TRP A 85 -5.92 -3.03 7.23
C TRP A 85 -4.40 -2.91 7.10
N LEU A 86 -3.65 -2.95 8.23
CA LEU A 86 -2.20 -2.94 8.22
C LEU A 86 -1.63 -4.12 7.42
N ARG A 87 -2.19 -5.31 7.59
CA ARG A 87 -1.75 -6.52 6.87
C ARG A 87 -1.92 -6.35 5.37
N ASP A 88 -3.05 -5.81 4.93
CA ASP A 88 -3.29 -5.57 3.51
C ASP A 88 -2.37 -4.47 2.95
N ALA A 89 -2.15 -3.40 3.71
CA ALA A 89 -1.25 -2.32 3.31
C ALA A 89 0.19 -2.83 3.14
N VAL A 90 0.68 -3.67 4.07
CA VAL A 90 2.00 -4.31 3.98
C VAL A 90 2.07 -5.27 2.80
N ALA A 91 1.07 -6.15 2.64
CA ALA A 91 1.03 -7.12 1.55
C ALA A 91 1.05 -6.43 0.19
N TRP A 92 0.22 -5.41 0.00
CA TRP A 92 0.18 -4.63 -1.23
C TRP A 92 1.51 -3.92 -1.50
N THR A 93 2.11 -3.28 -0.48
CA THR A 93 3.39 -2.57 -0.63
C THR A 93 4.53 -3.54 -0.98
N THR A 94 4.52 -4.76 -0.40
CA THR A 94 5.51 -5.81 -0.69
C THR A 94 5.35 -6.35 -2.13
N GLU A 95 4.12 -6.43 -2.64
CA GLU A 95 3.87 -6.88 -4.02
C GLU A 95 4.54 -5.97 -5.05
N TYR A 96 4.60 -4.66 -4.79
CA TYR A 96 5.22 -3.67 -5.67
C TYR A 96 6.64 -3.33 -5.22
N ARG A 97 7.59 -4.23 -5.49
CA ARG A 97 9.01 -4.07 -5.13
C ARG A 97 9.57 -2.71 -5.59
N GLY A 98 10.12 -1.97 -4.65
CA GLY A 98 10.65 -0.62 -4.88
C GLY A 98 9.61 0.50 -4.78
N ALA A 99 8.32 0.20 -4.58
CA ALA A 99 7.27 1.20 -4.42
C ALA A 99 7.49 2.10 -3.19
N THR A 100 8.11 1.58 -2.13
CA THR A 100 8.39 2.34 -0.90
C THR A 100 9.18 3.62 -1.15
N VAL A 101 10.14 3.59 -2.08
CA VAL A 101 10.94 4.77 -2.46
C VAL A 101 10.08 5.80 -3.18
N LEU A 102 9.21 5.35 -4.10
CA LEU A 102 8.28 6.22 -4.82
C LEU A 102 7.22 6.83 -3.90
N MET A 103 6.74 6.05 -2.92
CA MET A 103 5.79 6.52 -1.91
C MET A 103 6.41 7.60 -1.01
N ALA A 104 7.64 7.40 -0.55
CA ALA A 104 8.36 8.39 0.25
C ALA A 104 8.55 9.71 -0.53
N ALA A 105 9.01 9.64 -1.77
CA ALA A 105 9.17 10.81 -2.63
C ALA A 105 7.84 11.52 -2.89
N ALA A 106 6.76 10.78 -3.12
CA ALA A 106 5.44 11.36 -3.37
C ALA A 106 4.86 12.12 -2.16
N ILE A 107 5.23 11.74 -0.94
CA ILE A 107 4.82 12.46 0.28
C ILE A 107 5.53 13.82 0.36
N GLU A 108 6.81 13.88 -0.01
CA GLU A 108 7.64 15.08 0.10
C GLU A 108 7.37 16.08 -1.02
N GLU A 109 6.81 15.63 -2.17
CA GLU A 109 6.58 16.46 -3.35
C GLU A 109 5.08 16.70 -3.61
N PRO A 110 4.51 17.86 -3.19
CA PRO A 110 3.08 18.16 -3.34
C PRO A 110 2.59 18.17 -4.80
N GLU A 111 3.48 18.44 -5.76
CA GLU A 111 3.18 18.43 -7.20
C GLU A 111 3.17 17.01 -7.80
N SER A 112 3.57 16.01 -7.03
CA SER A 112 3.51 14.60 -7.45
C SER A 112 2.06 14.18 -7.71
N ALA A 113 1.85 13.46 -8.82
CA ALA A 113 0.54 12.89 -9.14
C ALA A 113 0.03 11.90 -8.07
N LEU A 114 0.94 11.32 -7.27
CA LEU A 114 0.62 10.40 -6.17
C LEU A 114 0.35 11.10 -4.83
N HIS A 115 0.75 12.37 -4.67
CA HIS A 115 0.70 13.07 -3.39
C HIS A 115 -0.70 13.01 -2.76
N ALA A 116 -1.74 13.36 -3.51
CA ALA A 116 -3.11 13.39 -3.00
C ALA A 116 -3.59 12.00 -2.51
N SER A 117 -3.29 10.94 -3.26
CA SER A 117 -3.65 9.56 -2.89
C SER A 117 -2.83 9.07 -1.69
N CYS A 118 -1.54 9.43 -1.59
CA CYS A 118 -0.72 9.14 -0.40
C CYS A 118 -1.26 9.84 0.86
N VAL A 119 -1.63 11.10 0.75
CA VAL A 119 -2.22 11.87 1.87
C VAL A 119 -3.55 11.26 2.29
N ALA A 120 -4.42 10.90 1.33
CA ALA A 120 -5.71 10.27 1.62
C ALA A 120 -5.55 8.92 2.32
N LEU A 121 -4.63 8.07 1.83
CA LEU A 121 -4.31 6.77 2.43
C LEU A 121 -3.80 6.91 3.87
N ARG A 122 -2.86 7.84 4.11
CA ARG A 122 -2.36 8.13 5.47
C ARG A 122 -3.47 8.58 6.40
N ALA A 123 -4.33 9.49 5.94
CA ALA A 123 -5.46 9.98 6.72
C ALA A 123 -6.46 8.86 7.04
N ALA A 124 -6.71 7.95 6.10
CA ALA A 124 -7.60 6.81 6.32
C ALA A 124 -7.03 5.83 7.36
N GLY A 125 -5.73 5.51 7.28
CA GLY A 125 -5.05 4.69 8.29
C GLY A 125 -5.02 5.37 9.67
N ALA A 126 -4.78 6.69 9.72
CA ALA A 126 -4.81 7.46 10.96
C ALA A 126 -6.19 7.37 11.66
N ARG A 127 -7.30 7.46 10.91
CA ARG A 127 -8.65 7.32 11.50
C ARG A 127 -8.90 5.93 12.09
N LEU A 128 -8.40 4.86 11.48
CA LEU A 128 -8.47 3.51 12.06
C LEU A 128 -7.67 3.43 13.37
N LEU A 129 -6.47 4.02 13.39
CA LEU A 129 -5.63 4.08 14.58
C LEU A 129 -6.32 4.88 15.69
N GLU A 130 -6.78 6.10 15.43
CA GLU A 130 -7.51 6.95 16.38
C GLU A 130 -8.72 6.25 16.97
N ARG A 131 -9.44 5.48 16.17
CA ARG A 131 -10.57 4.70 16.61
C ARG A 131 -10.17 3.56 17.55
N ALA A 132 -9.08 2.85 17.25
CA ALA A 132 -8.53 1.82 18.12
C ALA A 132 -7.97 2.40 19.43
N GLN A 133 -7.34 3.58 19.37
CA GLN A 133 -6.88 4.34 20.54
C GLN A 133 -8.05 4.79 21.42
N SER A 134 -9.10 5.33 20.82
CA SER A 134 -10.31 5.76 21.53
C SER A 134 -11.04 4.61 22.23
N ALA A 135 -10.92 3.39 21.68
CA ALA A 135 -11.42 2.16 22.30
C ALA A 135 -10.45 1.58 23.35
N GLY A 136 -9.29 2.20 23.58
CA GLY A 136 -8.29 1.74 24.55
C GLY A 136 -7.53 0.48 24.13
N VAL A 137 -7.62 0.07 22.85
CA VAL A 137 -7.01 -1.17 22.34
C VAL A 137 -5.76 -0.94 21.50
N ALA A 138 -5.36 0.32 21.28
CA ALA A 138 -4.09 0.69 20.65
C ALA A 138 -3.36 1.73 21.49
N ARG A 139 -2.01 1.73 21.39
CA ARG A 139 -1.17 2.67 22.12
C ARG A 139 -1.40 4.11 21.63
N GLY A 140 -1.46 5.08 22.55
CA GLY A 140 -1.87 6.46 22.27
C GLY A 140 -0.73 7.38 21.82
N ASP A 141 0.51 6.88 21.73
CA ASP A 141 1.70 7.66 21.36
C ASP A 141 2.10 7.51 19.89
N LEU A 142 1.31 6.75 19.09
CA LEU A 142 1.49 6.62 17.64
C LEU A 142 0.55 7.58 16.89
N ASP A 143 1.01 8.02 15.73
CA ASP A 143 0.20 8.77 14.77
C ASP A 143 0.15 8.09 13.38
N GLY A 144 -0.54 8.73 12.42
CA GLY A 144 -0.67 8.19 11.06
C GLY A 144 0.66 8.17 10.29
N ALA A 145 1.65 9.00 10.66
CA ALA A 145 2.97 8.98 10.04
C ALA A 145 3.78 7.76 10.53
N ASP A 146 3.70 7.47 11.82
CA ASP A 146 4.32 6.28 12.42
C ASP A 146 3.75 5.02 11.80
N LEU A 147 2.41 4.95 11.65
CA LEU A 147 1.73 3.82 11.03
C LEU A 147 2.22 3.58 9.60
N PHE A 148 2.36 4.66 8.82
CA PHE A 148 2.84 4.58 7.44
C PHE A 148 4.32 4.15 7.36
N ALA A 149 5.15 4.61 8.29
CA ALA A 149 6.54 4.19 8.43
C ALA A 149 6.66 2.70 8.77
N LEU A 150 5.79 2.19 9.66
CA LEU A 150 5.74 0.77 10.01
C LEU A 150 5.35 -0.09 8.81
N VAL A 151 4.38 0.33 7.99
CA VAL A 151 4.02 -0.37 6.74
C VAL A 151 5.22 -0.43 5.79
N ALA A 152 5.91 0.70 5.58
CA ALA A 152 7.08 0.75 4.69
C ALA A 152 8.23 -0.13 5.21
N MET A 153 8.48 -0.13 6.51
CA MET A 153 9.50 -0.97 7.15
C MET A 153 9.19 -2.47 6.98
N LEU A 154 7.95 -2.87 7.25
CA LEU A 154 7.53 -4.28 7.13
C LEU A 154 7.56 -4.76 5.69
N ALA A 155 7.13 -3.94 4.74
CA ALA A 155 7.21 -4.25 3.31
C ALA A 155 8.67 -4.41 2.86
N TRP A 156 9.56 -3.51 3.30
CA TRP A 156 10.99 -3.61 3.01
C TRP A 156 11.60 -4.91 3.55
N LEU A 157 11.21 -5.34 4.77
CA LEU A 157 11.66 -6.62 5.34
C LEU A 157 11.21 -7.80 4.48
N GLY A 158 10.00 -7.76 3.93
CA GLY A 158 9.47 -8.79 3.02
C GLY A 158 10.27 -8.90 1.72
N ASP A 159 10.86 -7.79 1.26
CA ASP A 159 11.72 -7.76 0.06
C ASP A 159 13.13 -8.35 0.29
N GLN A 160 13.55 -8.53 1.55
CA GLN A 160 14.87 -9.09 1.86
C GLN A 160 14.83 -10.61 1.85
N PRO A 161 15.58 -11.32 0.96
CA PRO A 161 15.52 -12.79 0.87
C PRO A 161 15.82 -13.51 2.18
N SER A 162 16.70 -12.93 3.03
CA SER A 162 17.05 -13.50 4.34
C SER A 162 15.99 -13.29 5.42
N LEU A 163 15.10 -12.32 5.26
CA LEU A 163 14.08 -11.93 6.25
C LEU A 163 12.65 -12.31 5.82
N ALA A 164 12.40 -12.43 4.51
CA ALA A 164 11.10 -12.79 3.96
C ALA A 164 10.46 -14.04 4.63
N PRO A 165 11.21 -15.12 4.97
CA PRO A 165 10.61 -16.25 5.69
C PRO A 165 10.08 -15.94 7.09
N ARG A 166 10.44 -14.78 7.64
CA ARG A 166 9.99 -14.30 8.96
C ARG A 166 9.01 -13.14 8.89
N ALA A 167 8.61 -12.71 7.70
CA ALA A 167 7.81 -11.51 7.50
C ALA A 167 6.49 -11.56 8.28
N ASP A 168 5.76 -12.67 8.23
CA ASP A 168 4.51 -12.84 8.98
C ASP A 168 4.72 -12.77 10.49
N HIS A 169 5.76 -13.45 11.02
CA HIS A 169 6.09 -13.37 12.43
C HIS A 169 6.45 -11.95 12.86
N LEU A 170 7.25 -11.23 12.06
CA LEU A 170 7.62 -9.85 12.35
C LEU A 170 6.43 -8.91 12.26
N PHE A 171 5.52 -9.15 11.32
CA PHE A 171 4.24 -8.44 11.27
C PHE A 171 3.45 -8.63 12.57
N ASP A 172 3.29 -9.86 13.05
CA ASP A 172 2.52 -10.16 14.27
C ASP A 172 3.16 -9.50 15.51
N VAL A 173 4.50 -9.47 15.61
CA VAL A 173 5.23 -8.77 16.67
C VAL A 173 4.94 -7.27 16.64
N VAL A 174 4.99 -6.64 15.45
CA VAL A 174 4.72 -5.20 15.29
C VAL A 174 3.25 -4.90 15.56
N ALA A 175 2.32 -5.69 15.02
CA ALA A 175 0.89 -5.53 15.29
C ALA A 175 0.57 -5.64 16.78
N GLY A 176 1.18 -6.61 17.48
CA GLY A 176 1.07 -6.74 18.93
C GLY A 176 1.69 -5.58 19.72
N ALA A 177 2.69 -4.89 19.16
CA ALA A 177 3.27 -3.69 19.77
C ALA A 177 2.43 -2.42 19.51
N VAL A 178 1.70 -2.36 18.39
CA VAL A 178 0.75 -1.27 18.10
C VAL A 178 -0.50 -1.37 18.96
N LEU A 179 -1.00 -2.58 19.16
CA LEU A 179 -2.11 -2.82 20.07
C LEU A 179 -1.62 -2.76 21.52
N THR A 180 -2.40 -2.16 22.38
CA THR A 180 -2.24 -2.34 23.82
C THR A 180 -2.72 -3.75 24.15
N GLY A 181 -1.79 -4.71 24.19
CA GLY A 181 -2.13 -6.02 24.72
C GLY A 181 -2.79 -5.84 26.09
N THR A 182 -3.78 -6.65 26.40
CA THR A 182 -4.18 -6.90 27.77
C THR A 182 -2.93 -7.40 28.51
N SER A 183 -2.09 -6.47 28.99
CA SER A 183 -1.09 -6.76 29.99
C SER A 183 -1.86 -7.19 31.23
N THR A 184 -2.09 -8.48 31.34
CA THR A 184 -2.23 -9.12 32.65
C THR A 184 -0.87 -8.93 33.35
N VAL A 185 -0.64 -7.72 33.83
CA VAL A 185 0.32 -7.50 34.92
C VAL A 185 -0.30 -8.21 36.10
N ASN A 186 0.14 -9.44 36.28
CA ASN A 186 -0.11 -10.17 37.54
C ASN A 186 0.69 -9.43 38.64
N PRO A 187 0.05 -8.78 39.63
CA PRO A 187 0.75 -8.15 40.71
C PRO A 187 1.20 -9.24 41.68
N TYR A 188 2.48 -9.56 41.63
CA TYR A 188 3.17 -10.19 42.77
C TYR A 188 4.30 -9.28 43.20
#